data_87dc34e6816faf23396a514157a1546c
#
_entry.id   87dc34e6816faf23396a514157a1546c
#
_cell.length_a   1.000
_cell.length_b   1.000
_cell.length_c   1.000
_cell.angle_alpha   90.00
_cell.angle_beta   90.00
_cell.angle_gamma   90.00
#
_symmetry.space_group_name_H-M   'P 1'
#
loop_
_entity.id
_entity.type
_entity.pdbx_description
1 polymer ?
#
loop_
_entity_poly.entity_id
_entity_poly.type
_entity_poly.pdbx_seq_one_letter_code
_entity_poly.pdbx_strand_id
1 'polypeptide(L)'
;MTTITETTLEQRVADWTQTYADTITENYRQYHVRTLEGNLHGKYPEYAREQLDAIENGTANLMWFKVYSGKRYWKIVQQQFETWEGSKYYGQYRDASVHAFVDKKTGQIFKLSLIHI
;
A
#
# COMPACT_ATOMS: atom_id res chain seq x y z
N MET A 1 -35.95 7.77 -3.12
CA MET A 1 -34.82 7.17 -3.84
C MET A 1 -33.48 7.79 -3.45
N THR A 2 -33.49 8.78 -2.58
CA THR A 2 -32.28 9.42 -2.07
C THR A 2 -31.39 8.43 -1.30
N THR A 3 -31.99 7.50 -0.57
CA THR A 3 -31.24 6.51 0.20
C THR A 3 -30.37 5.62 -0.72
N ILE A 4 -30.90 5.24 -1.87
CA ILE A 4 -30.15 4.41 -2.83
C ILE A 4 -28.97 5.20 -3.41
N THR A 5 -29.19 6.49 -3.65
CA THR A 5 -28.12 7.37 -4.18
C THR A 5 -27.00 7.52 -3.17
N GLU A 6 -27.32 7.73 -1.88
CA GLU A 6 -26.32 7.85 -0.83
C GLU A 6 -25.51 6.57 -0.66
N THR A 7 -26.20 5.42 -0.63
CA THR A 7 -25.54 4.12 -0.55
C THR A 7 -24.61 3.92 -1.74
N THR A 8 -25.07 4.29 -2.94
CA THR A 8 -24.26 4.17 -4.16
C THR A 8 -23.00 5.04 -4.07
N LEU A 9 -23.12 6.27 -3.54
CA LEU A 9 -21.97 7.15 -3.38
C LEU A 9 -20.96 6.58 -2.38
N GLU A 10 -21.43 6.14 -1.22
CA GLU A 10 -20.56 5.54 -0.24
C GLU A 10 -19.88 4.27 -0.76
N GLN A 11 -20.61 3.46 -1.54
CA GLN A 11 -20.04 2.28 -2.17
C GLN A 11 -18.97 2.64 -3.18
N ARG A 12 -19.19 3.69 -3.97
CA ARG A 12 -18.19 4.17 -4.92
C ARG A 12 -16.93 4.64 -4.22
N VAL A 13 -17.07 5.34 -3.09
CA VAL A 13 -15.93 5.79 -2.32
C VAL A 13 -15.16 4.59 -1.77
N ALA A 14 -15.86 3.56 -1.28
CA ALA A 14 -15.22 2.34 -0.79
C ALA A 14 -14.44 1.65 -1.90
N ASP A 15 -15.06 1.46 -3.05
CA ASP A 15 -14.44 0.80 -4.20
C ASP A 15 -13.25 1.61 -4.72
N TRP A 16 -13.41 2.92 -4.81
CA TRP A 16 -12.36 3.82 -5.26
C TRP A 16 -11.17 3.82 -4.30
N THR A 17 -11.45 3.76 -2.99
CA THR A 17 -10.40 3.72 -1.99
C THR A 17 -9.55 2.46 -2.13
N GLN A 18 -10.19 1.32 -2.35
CA GLN A 18 -9.46 0.08 -2.58
C GLN A 18 -8.66 0.14 -3.88
N THR A 19 -9.24 0.68 -4.93
CA THR A 19 -8.55 0.88 -6.21
C THR A 19 -7.32 1.78 -6.03
N TYR A 20 -7.46 2.86 -5.26
CA TYR A 20 -6.36 3.75 -4.95
C TYR A 20 -5.23 2.98 -4.24
N ALA A 21 -5.57 2.22 -3.19
CA ALA A 21 -4.58 1.43 -2.47
C ALA A 21 -3.87 0.43 -3.38
N ASP A 22 -4.62 -0.24 -4.24
CA ASP A 22 -4.07 -1.20 -5.19
C ASP A 22 -3.16 -0.51 -6.21
N THR A 23 -3.55 0.68 -6.66
CA THR A 23 -2.78 1.46 -7.63
C THR A 23 -1.44 1.91 -7.05
N ILE A 24 -1.43 2.44 -5.83
CA ILE A 24 -0.17 2.87 -5.21
C ILE A 24 0.72 1.67 -4.87
N THR A 25 0.13 0.54 -4.55
CA THR A 25 0.86 -0.72 -4.35
C THR A 25 1.57 -1.12 -5.65
N GLU A 26 0.86 -1.09 -6.77
CA GLU A 26 1.43 -1.45 -8.07
C GLU A 26 2.47 -0.43 -8.53
N ASN A 27 2.22 0.86 -8.31
CA ASN A 27 3.20 1.90 -8.63
C ASN A 27 4.50 1.69 -7.85
N TYR A 28 4.40 1.32 -6.60
CA TYR A 28 5.56 1.06 -5.76
C TYR A 28 6.34 -0.15 -6.26
N ARG A 29 5.61 -1.20 -6.63
CA ARG A 29 6.21 -2.40 -7.21
C ARG A 29 6.99 -2.06 -8.49
N GLN A 30 6.38 -1.27 -9.37
CA GLN A 30 7.03 -0.86 -10.63
C GLN A 30 8.26 -0.01 -10.38
N TYR A 31 8.20 0.90 -9.42
CA TYR A 31 9.34 1.71 -9.04
C TYR A 31 10.49 0.83 -8.53
N HIS A 32 10.15 -0.13 -7.68
CA HIS A 32 11.15 -1.06 -7.13
C HIS A 32 11.79 -1.90 -8.24
N VAL A 33 10.99 -2.40 -9.18
CA VAL A 33 11.49 -3.15 -10.33
C VAL A 33 12.45 -2.29 -11.15
N ARG A 34 12.09 -1.04 -11.43
CA ARG A 34 12.97 -0.14 -12.20
C ARG A 34 14.29 0.11 -11.49
N THR A 35 14.24 0.29 -10.17
CA THR A 35 15.45 0.50 -9.37
C THR A 35 16.36 -0.73 -9.46
N LEU A 36 15.79 -1.93 -9.34
CA LEU A 36 16.55 -3.16 -9.45
C LEU A 36 17.11 -3.35 -10.85
N GLU A 37 16.35 -3.03 -11.89
CA GLU A 37 16.84 -3.10 -13.27
C GLU A 37 18.04 -2.18 -13.48
N GLY A 38 18.00 -0.98 -12.92
CA GLY A 38 19.15 -0.07 -12.94
C GLY A 38 20.36 -0.67 -12.24
N ASN A 39 20.13 -1.38 -11.15
CA ASN A 39 21.21 -2.00 -10.37
C ASN A 39 21.84 -3.20 -11.06
N LEU A 40 21.24 -3.75 -12.13
CA LEU A 40 21.86 -4.79 -12.93
C LEU A 40 23.14 -4.31 -13.61
N HIS A 41 23.26 -3.00 -13.81
CA HIS A 41 24.45 -2.37 -14.37
C HIS A 41 25.35 -1.77 -13.29
N GLY A 42 25.01 -1.99 -12.02
CA GLY A 42 25.73 -1.43 -10.89
C GLY A 42 26.73 -2.40 -10.29
N LYS A 43 27.06 -2.14 -9.02
CA LYS A 43 28.10 -2.86 -8.29
C LYS A 43 27.71 -4.28 -7.89
N TYR A 44 26.41 -4.53 -7.70
CA TYR A 44 25.91 -5.83 -7.22
C TYR A 44 24.79 -6.35 -8.13
N PRO A 45 25.12 -6.71 -9.39
CA PRO A 45 24.08 -7.15 -10.33
C PRO A 45 23.42 -8.46 -9.96
N GLU A 46 24.12 -9.34 -9.24
CA GLU A 46 23.57 -10.63 -8.83
C GLU A 46 22.44 -10.48 -7.83
N TYR A 47 22.60 -9.58 -6.88
CA TYR A 47 21.56 -9.27 -5.91
C TYR A 47 20.31 -8.74 -6.60
N ALA A 48 20.49 -7.81 -7.55
CA ALA A 48 19.36 -7.25 -8.29
C ALA A 48 18.64 -8.33 -9.08
N ARG A 49 19.38 -9.25 -9.69
CA ARG A 49 18.79 -10.35 -10.46
C ARG A 49 17.98 -11.28 -9.57
N GLU A 50 18.49 -11.62 -8.40
CA GLU A 50 17.78 -12.46 -7.46
C GLU A 50 16.46 -11.81 -7.01
N GLN A 51 16.49 -10.52 -6.73
CA GLN A 51 15.29 -9.79 -6.31
C GLN A 51 14.27 -9.69 -7.44
N LEU A 52 14.71 -9.45 -8.66
CA LEU A 52 13.82 -9.42 -9.82
C LEU A 52 13.17 -10.77 -10.05
N ASP A 53 13.94 -11.85 -9.95
CA ASP A 53 13.40 -13.20 -10.09
C ASP A 53 12.36 -13.50 -9.01
N ALA A 54 12.61 -13.09 -7.78
CA ALA A 54 11.66 -13.27 -6.68
C ALA A 54 10.36 -12.51 -6.93
N ILE A 55 10.44 -11.30 -7.48
CA ILE A 55 9.25 -10.52 -7.82
C ILE A 55 8.45 -11.22 -8.93
N GLU A 56 9.14 -11.69 -9.96
CA GLU A 56 8.50 -12.39 -11.08
C GLU A 56 7.82 -13.68 -10.63
N ASN A 57 8.47 -14.41 -9.72
CA ASN A 57 7.95 -15.67 -9.21
C ASN A 57 6.90 -15.50 -8.10
N GLY A 58 6.66 -14.28 -7.65
CA GLY A 58 5.69 -14.01 -6.58
C GLY A 58 6.17 -14.38 -5.20
N THR A 59 7.48 -14.59 -5.02
CA THR A 59 8.06 -14.96 -3.72
C THR A 59 8.64 -13.77 -2.95
N ALA A 60 8.72 -12.61 -3.59
CA ALA A 60 9.21 -11.41 -2.92
C ALA A 60 8.16 -10.84 -1.97
N ASN A 61 8.60 -10.43 -0.78
CA ASN A 61 7.72 -9.85 0.23
C ASN A 61 7.73 -8.32 0.08
N LEU A 62 7.06 -7.84 -0.95
CA LEU A 62 7.01 -6.42 -1.25
C LEU A 62 6.05 -5.70 -0.33
N MET A 63 6.32 -4.41 -0.13
CA MET A 63 5.43 -3.51 0.59
C MET A 63 4.11 -3.37 -0.16
N TRP A 64 3.01 -3.25 0.59
CA TRP A 64 1.70 -3.01 0.00
C TRP A 64 0.89 -2.11 0.92
N PHE A 65 -0.28 -1.69 0.46
CA PHE A 65 -1.13 -0.76 1.20
C PHE A 65 -2.46 -1.44 1.51
N LYS A 66 -2.78 -1.48 2.78
CA LYS A 66 -4.00 -2.10 3.29
C LYS A 66 -5.01 -1.04 3.66
N VAL A 67 -6.28 -1.30 3.39
CA VAL A 67 -7.37 -0.39 3.71
C VAL A 67 -8.06 -0.89 4.97
N TYR A 68 -8.10 -0.05 5.98
CA TYR A 68 -8.85 -0.31 7.22
C TYR A 68 -10.10 0.56 7.25
N SER A 69 -11.19 0.00 7.78
CA SER A 69 -12.45 0.70 7.93
C SER A 69 -12.55 1.29 9.33
N GLY A 70 -12.57 2.62 9.42
CA GLY A 70 -12.88 3.32 10.66
C GLY A 70 -14.32 3.81 10.62
N LYS A 71 -14.72 4.60 11.63
CA LYS A 71 -16.06 5.16 11.69
C LYS A 71 -16.35 6.14 10.56
N ARG A 72 -15.47 7.10 10.39
CA ARG A 72 -15.64 8.20 9.43
C ARG A 72 -14.75 8.07 8.22
N TYR A 73 -13.58 7.45 8.39
CA TYR A 73 -12.55 7.41 7.37
C TYR A 73 -12.15 5.98 7.03
N TRP A 74 -11.83 5.76 5.77
CA TRP A 74 -10.98 4.65 5.38
C TRP A 74 -9.54 5.05 5.67
N LYS A 75 -8.77 4.16 6.26
CA LYS A 75 -7.35 4.41 6.56
C LYS A 75 -6.50 3.52 5.67
N ILE A 76 -5.60 4.14 4.91
CA ILE A 76 -4.69 3.41 4.03
C ILE A 76 -3.35 3.31 4.74
N VAL A 77 -2.92 2.09 5.05
CA VAL A 77 -1.75 1.83 5.89
C VAL A 77 -0.74 1.00 5.11
N GLN A 78 0.49 1.50 5.07
CA GLN A 78 1.61 0.80 4.47
C GLN A 78 1.94 -0.44 5.29
N GLN A 79 2.04 -1.58 4.61
CA GLN A 79 2.41 -2.86 5.20
C GLN A 79 3.83 -3.19 4.80
N GLN A 80 4.69 -3.48 5.78
CA GLN A 80 6.06 -3.91 5.53
C GLN A 80 6.29 -5.29 6.12
N PHE A 81 7.04 -6.11 5.39
CA PHE A 81 7.44 -7.43 5.86
C PHE A 81 8.60 -7.29 6.81
N GLU A 82 8.48 -7.86 8.00
CA GLU A 82 9.52 -7.75 9.03
C GLU A 82 10.58 -8.82 8.84
N THR A 83 11.82 -8.39 8.63
CA THR A 83 12.96 -9.29 8.43
C THR A 83 13.88 -9.38 9.63
N TRP A 84 13.66 -8.55 10.64
CA TRP A 84 14.49 -8.57 11.85
C TRP A 84 14.05 -9.67 12.80
N GLU A 85 14.94 -10.60 13.08
CA GLU A 85 14.64 -11.78 13.90
C GLU A 85 14.27 -11.42 15.34
N GLY A 86 14.75 -10.29 15.86
CA GLY A 86 14.41 -9.84 17.21
C GLY A 86 13.00 -9.24 17.33
N SER A 87 12.30 -9.03 16.24
CA SER A 87 10.96 -8.46 16.26
C SER A 87 9.92 -9.53 16.54
N LYS A 88 8.86 -9.16 17.29
CA LYS A 88 7.72 -10.05 17.50
C LYS A 88 6.94 -10.28 16.21
N TYR A 89 7.15 -9.47 15.20
CA TYR A 89 6.52 -9.60 13.88
C TYR A 89 7.38 -10.31 12.85
N TYR A 90 8.49 -10.89 13.28
CA TYR A 90 9.42 -11.56 12.37
C TYR A 90 8.69 -12.56 11.47
N GLY A 91 8.95 -12.47 10.17
CA GLY A 91 8.33 -13.34 9.19
C GLY A 91 6.89 -12.99 8.86
N GLN A 92 6.40 -11.81 9.27
CA GLN A 92 5.05 -11.36 9.04
C GLN A 92 5.02 -9.94 8.52
N TYR A 93 3.91 -9.56 7.88
CA TYR A 93 3.66 -8.16 7.56
C TYR A 93 3.17 -7.44 8.81
N ARG A 94 3.57 -6.18 8.92
CA ARG A 94 3.14 -5.31 10.02
C ARG A 94 2.75 -3.94 9.48
N ASP A 95 1.93 -3.24 10.24
CA ASP A 95 1.59 -1.85 9.94
C ASP A 95 2.86 -1.00 10.14
N ALA A 96 3.27 -0.30 9.08
CA ALA A 96 4.47 0.53 9.14
C ALA A 96 4.12 2.00 9.34
N SER A 97 3.31 2.56 8.44
CA SER A 97 2.92 3.96 8.54
C SER A 97 1.58 4.18 7.86
N VAL A 98 0.87 5.21 8.31
CA VAL A 98 -0.38 5.62 7.69
C VAL A 98 -0.05 6.48 6.47
N HIS A 99 -0.56 6.07 5.32
CA HIS A 99 -0.37 6.81 4.08
C HIS A 99 -1.39 7.94 3.93
N ALA A 100 -2.67 7.64 4.14
CA ALA A 100 -3.74 8.60 3.95
C ALA A 100 -5.03 8.14 4.63
N PHE A 101 -5.94 9.10 4.81
CA PHE A 101 -7.32 8.85 5.21
C PHE A 101 -8.24 9.30 4.10
N VAL A 102 -9.35 8.59 3.89
CA VAL A 102 -10.35 8.95 2.89
C VAL A 102 -11.70 9.06 3.59
N ASP A 103 -12.35 10.23 3.47
CA ASP A 103 -13.66 10.44 4.05
C ASP A 103 -14.69 9.55 3.34
N LYS A 104 -15.39 8.73 4.10
CA LYS A 104 -16.35 7.76 3.55
C LYS A 104 -17.52 8.40 2.82
N LYS A 105 -17.89 9.60 3.22
CA LYS A 105 -19.04 10.30 2.65
C LYS A 105 -18.68 11.15 1.43
N THR A 106 -17.51 11.80 1.48
CA THR A 106 -17.14 12.76 0.45
C THR A 106 -16.07 12.25 -0.51
N GLY A 107 -15.29 11.23 -0.10
CA GLY A 107 -14.16 10.76 -0.87
C GLY A 107 -12.93 11.64 -0.77
N GLN A 108 -12.96 12.65 0.07
CA GLN A 108 -11.83 13.57 0.24
C GLN A 108 -10.66 12.85 0.91
N ILE A 109 -9.46 13.07 0.38
CA ILE A 109 -8.23 12.44 0.88
C ILE A 109 -7.50 13.40 1.80
N PHE A 110 -7.09 12.88 2.97
CA PHE A 110 -6.29 13.63 3.93
C PHE A 110 -4.98 12.89 4.17
N LYS A 111 -3.88 13.61 4.06
CA LYS A 111 -2.56 13.08 4.45
C LYS A 111 -2.38 13.23 5.96
N LEU A 112 -1.57 12.37 6.54
CA LEU A 112 -1.35 12.39 7.98
C LEU A 112 -0.91 13.75 8.50
N SER A 113 -0.09 14.46 7.73
CA SER A 113 0.38 15.80 8.10
C SER A 113 -0.73 16.84 8.18
N LEU A 114 -1.89 16.58 7.58
CA LEU A 114 -3.03 17.49 7.60
C LEU A 114 -4.05 17.16 8.70
N ILE A 115 -3.81 16.08 9.45
CA ILE A 115 -4.73 15.60 10.48
C ILE A 115 -4.04 15.68 11.84
N HIS A 116 -3.33 16.74 12.06
CA HIS A 116 -2.78 17.02 13.37
C HIS A 116 -3.89 17.54 14.26
N ILE A 117 -4.19 16.84 15.26
CA ILE A 117 -5.18 17.31 16.21
C ILE A 117 -4.69 17.00 17.60
#